data_46e1c3a87d2cff4dc20f24eeea24dec5
#
_entry.id   46e1c3a87d2cff4dc20f24eeea24dec5
#
_cell.length_a   1.000
_cell.length_b   1.000
_cell.length_c   1.000
_cell.angle_alpha   90.00
_cell.angle_beta   90.00
_cell.angle_gamma   90.00
#
_symmetry.space_group_name_H-M   'P 1'
#
loop_
_entity.id
_entity.type
_entity.pdbx_description
1 polymer ?
#
loop_
_entity_poly.entity_id
_entity_poly.type
_entity_poly.pdbx_seq_one_letter_code
_entity_poly.pdbx_strand_id
1 'polypeptide(L)'
;MATAPLNFAEPQYEAAFFYGLFLRGHPLQKLREDIDVPPHVLERWQRLAEHDPMYHGMVERMLSYRKHVLAIFDSLVFRELPSPHQIQ
;
A
#
# COMPACT_ATOMS: atom_id res chain seq x y z
N MET A 1 22.14 5.97 -7.54
CA MET A 1 21.67 5.98 -7.60
C MET A 1 20.57 6.10 -7.22
N ALA A 2 20.23 6.30 -7.39
CA ALA A 2 19.24 6.66 -7.30
C ALA A 2 18.28 6.11 -6.64
N THR A 3 18.15 5.97 -5.90
CA THR A 3 17.32 5.34 -5.15
C THR A 3 16.51 6.12 -4.31
N ALA A 4 16.71 7.31 -4.34
CA ALA A 4 16.06 8.20 -3.46
C ALA A 4 14.59 8.16 -3.44
N PRO A 5 13.95 8.06 -4.52
CA PRO A 5 12.50 8.21 -4.50
C PRO A 5 11.76 7.13 -3.80
N LEU A 6 12.45 6.21 -3.26
CA LEU A 6 11.77 5.14 -2.60
C LEU A 6 10.86 5.58 -1.50
N ASN A 7 11.15 6.67 -0.85
CA ASN A 7 10.36 7.05 0.30
C ASN A 7 8.95 7.38 -0.02
N PHE A 8 8.73 8.18 -1.04
CA PHE A 8 7.36 8.53 -1.32
C PHE A 8 6.68 7.48 -2.15
N ALA A 9 7.44 6.48 -2.58
CA ALA A 9 6.87 5.39 -3.36
C ALA A 9 6.49 4.22 -2.50
N GLU A 10 6.58 4.30 -1.20
CA GLU A 10 6.29 3.16 -0.35
C GLU A 10 4.89 2.61 -0.49
N PRO A 11 3.84 3.44 -0.52
CA PRO A 11 2.51 2.88 -0.75
C PRO A 11 2.39 2.20 -2.10
N GLN A 12 3.07 2.74 -3.11
CA GLN A 12 3.06 2.13 -4.43
C GLN A 12 3.81 0.81 -4.44
N TYR A 13 4.91 0.75 -3.70
CA TYR A 13 5.66 -0.47 -3.56
C TYR A 13 4.82 -1.55 -2.91
N GLU A 14 4.16 -1.19 -1.82
CA GLU A 14 3.35 -2.15 -1.11
C GLU A 14 2.22 -2.66 -1.99
N ALA A 15 1.57 -1.75 -2.68
CA ALA A 15 0.50 -2.12 -3.59
C ALA A 15 1.00 -3.04 -4.70
N ALA A 16 2.17 -2.72 -5.24
CA ALA A 16 2.74 -3.52 -6.31
C ALA A 16 3.10 -4.92 -5.82
N PHE A 17 3.58 -5.02 -4.60
CA PHE A 17 3.91 -6.31 -4.02
C PHE A 17 2.68 -7.20 -3.93
N PHE A 18 1.59 -6.65 -3.39
CA PHE A 18 0.36 -7.42 -3.29
C PHE A 18 -0.26 -7.69 -4.65
N TYR A 19 -0.09 -6.75 -5.57
CA TYR A 19 -0.56 -6.97 -6.94
C TYR A 19 0.17 -8.15 -7.57
N GLY A 20 1.48 -8.27 -7.32
CA GLY A 20 2.23 -9.41 -7.81
C GLY A 20 1.71 -10.72 -7.26
N LEU A 21 1.33 -10.72 -5.99
CA LEU A 21 0.73 -11.91 -5.41
C LEU A 21 -0.62 -12.22 -6.05
N PHE A 22 -1.38 -11.19 -6.34
CA PHE A 22 -2.66 -11.37 -7.02
C PHE A 22 -2.45 -12.03 -8.38
N LEU A 23 -1.44 -11.58 -9.12
CA LEU A 23 -1.16 -12.15 -10.43
C LEU A 23 -0.71 -13.61 -10.33
N ARG A 24 -0.20 -13.99 -9.18
CA ARG A 24 0.21 -15.38 -8.97
C ARG A 24 -0.92 -16.27 -8.49
N GLY A 25 -2.11 -15.73 -8.34
CA GLY A 25 -3.26 -16.53 -7.98
C GLY A 25 -3.72 -16.45 -6.55
N HIS A 26 -3.13 -15.57 -5.75
CA HIS A 26 -3.59 -15.42 -4.37
C HIS A 26 -4.97 -14.78 -4.35
N PRO A 27 -5.84 -15.18 -3.42
CA PRO A 27 -7.21 -14.66 -3.39
C PRO A 27 -7.24 -13.17 -3.12
N LEU A 28 -7.98 -12.47 -3.92
CA LEU A 28 -8.08 -11.02 -3.82
C LEU A 28 -8.49 -10.56 -2.43
N GLN A 29 -9.54 -11.17 -1.88
CA GLN A 29 -10.07 -10.74 -0.60
C GLN A 29 -9.02 -10.89 0.50
N LYS A 30 -8.29 -12.00 0.45
CA LYS A 30 -7.26 -12.24 1.45
C LYS A 30 -6.15 -11.21 1.36
N LEU A 31 -5.75 -10.87 0.15
CA LEU A 31 -4.71 -9.85 -0.04
C LEU A 31 -5.15 -8.51 0.52
N ARG A 32 -6.40 -8.14 0.27
CA ARG A 32 -6.91 -6.88 0.78
C ARG A 32 -6.90 -6.84 2.31
N GLU A 33 -7.16 -7.99 2.94
CA GLU A 33 -7.12 -8.07 4.39
C GLU A 33 -5.69 -7.99 4.92
N ASP A 34 -4.74 -8.51 4.16
CA ASP A 34 -3.35 -8.56 4.59
C ASP A 34 -2.60 -7.24 4.42
N ILE A 35 -3.13 -6.34 3.62
CA ILE A 35 -2.45 -5.07 3.38
C ILE A 35 -2.43 -4.25 4.67
N ASP A 36 -1.24 -3.89 5.08
CA ASP A 36 -1.05 -3.13 6.29
C ASP A 36 0.25 -2.34 6.16
N VAL A 37 0.58 -1.60 7.19
CA VAL A 37 1.82 -0.82 7.19
C VAL A 37 2.99 -1.73 7.51
N PRO A 38 4.01 -1.77 6.65
CA PRO A 38 5.17 -2.62 6.93
C PRO A 38 5.89 -2.20 8.21
N PRO A 39 6.45 -3.15 8.93
CA PRO A 39 7.13 -2.83 10.20
C PRO A 39 8.24 -1.80 10.06
N HIS A 40 9.00 -1.83 8.97
CA HIS A 40 10.10 -0.87 8.83
C HIS A 40 9.58 0.56 8.66
N VAL A 41 8.39 0.71 8.08
CA VAL A 41 7.77 2.03 7.96
C VAL A 41 7.29 2.51 9.31
N LEU A 42 6.69 1.61 10.09
CA LEU A 42 6.23 1.95 11.43
C LEU A 42 7.40 2.38 12.31
N GLU A 43 8.49 1.66 12.25
CA GLU A 43 9.67 2.00 13.04
C GLU A 43 10.20 3.37 12.67
N ARG A 44 10.23 3.67 11.37
CA ARG A 44 10.69 4.98 10.94
C ARG A 44 9.80 6.07 11.46
N TRP A 45 8.47 5.86 11.40
CA TRP A 45 7.53 6.86 11.90
C TRP A 45 7.70 7.07 13.41
N GLN A 46 7.94 5.99 14.14
CA GLN A 46 8.12 6.10 15.59
C GLN A 46 9.36 6.92 15.92
N ARG A 47 10.44 6.71 15.17
CA ARG A 47 11.64 7.52 15.38
C ARG A 47 11.40 8.97 15.05
N LEU A 48 10.69 9.23 13.97
CA LEU A 48 10.38 10.60 13.59
C LEU A 48 9.46 11.28 14.59
N ALA A 49 8.55 10.51 15.17
CA ALA A 49 7.62 11.08 16.14
C ALA A 49 8.33 11.62 17.39
N GLU A 50 9.52 11.11 17.69
CA GLU A 50 10.28 11.61 18.81
C GLU A 50 10.75 13.03 18.60
N HIS A 51 10.85 13.45 17.36
CA HIS A 51 11.39 14.76 17.04
C HIS A 51 10.41 15.67 16.32
N ASP A 52 9.34 15.12 15.77
CA ASP A 52 8.43 15.90 14.92
C ASP A 52 6.99 15.61 15.30
N PRO A 53 6.28 16.62 15.81
CA PRO A 53 4.88 16.42 16.20
C PRO A 53 3.98 15.93 15.08
N MET A 54 4.36 16.16 13.84
CA MET A 54 3.55 15.71 12.72
C MET A 54 3.34 14.21 12.72
N TYR A 55 4.25 13.48 13.38
CA TYR A 55 4.17 12.03 13.37
C TYR A 55 3.47 11.46 14.59
N HIS A 56 2.90 12.33 15.44
CA HIS A 56 2.27 11.83 16.66
C HIS A 56 0.95 11.10 16.41
N GLY A 57 0.23 11.44 15.36
CA GLY A 57 -1.03 10.78 15.08
C GLY A 57 -0.81 9.45 14.37
N MET A 58 -0.22 8.49 15.07
CA MET A 58 0.17 7.23 14.44
C MET A 58 -1.01 6.43 13.92
N VAL A 59 -2.10 6.37 14.69
CA VAL A 59 -3.24 5.57 14.27
C VAL A 59 -3.83 6.11 12.98
N GLU A 60 -4.03 7.42 12.94
CA GLU A 60 -4.56 8.03 11.73
C GLU A 60 -3.62 7.85 10.56
N ARG A 61 -2.30 7.92 10.83
CA ARG A 61 -1.32 7.76 9.79
C ARG A 61 -1.34 6.34 9.23
N MET A 62 -1.50 5.36 10.13
CA MET A 62 -1.58 3.96 9.71
C MET A 62 -2.81 3.71 8.87
N LEU A 63 -3.94 4.24 9.30
CA LEU A 63 -5.18 4.07 8.54
C LEU A 63 -5.10 4.75 7.18
N SER A 64 -4.49 5.92 7.13
CA SER A 64 -4.34 6.64 5.89
C SER A 64 -3.41 5.89 4.92
N TYR A 65 -2.33 5.35 5.45
CA TYR A 65 -1.40 4.58 4.64
C TYR A 65 -2.10 3.36 4.04
N ARG A 66 -2.79 2.61 4.88
CA ARG A 66 -3.47 1.41 4.43
C ARG A 66 -4.53 1.75 3.37
N LYS A 67 -5.26 2.82 3.60
CA LYS A 67 -6.27 3.25 2.64
C LYS A 67 -5.64 3.61 1.31
N HIS A 68 -4.48 4.27 1.36
CA HIS A 68 -3.78 4.66 0.15
C HIS A 68 -3.29 3.44 -0.62
N VAL A 69 -2.71 2.49 0.10
CA VAL A 69 -2.24 1.26 -0.54
C VAL A 69 -3.39 0.51 -1.18
N LEU A 70 -4.52 0.42 -0.46
CA LEU A 70 -5.68 -0.27 -0.99
C LEU A 70 -6.20 0.41 -2.26
N ALA A 71 -6.19 1.73 -2.28
CA ALA A 71 -6.66 2.44 -3.46
C ALA A 71 -5.80 2.13 -4.68
N ILE A 72 -4.48 2.10 -4.48
CA ILE A 72 -3.57 1.79 -5.58
C ILE A 72 -3.73 0.33 -6.00
N PHE A 73 -3.78 -0.56 -5.01
CA PHE A 73 -3.90 -1.99 -5.28
C PHE A 73 -5.19 -2.28 -6.06
N ASP A 74 -6.30 -1.73 -5.60
CA ASP A 74 -7.58 -1.96 -6.26
C ASP A 74 -7.56 -1.42 -7.69
N SER A 75 -6.89 -0.29 -7.88
CA SER A 75 -6.76 0.28 -9.21
C SER A 75 -6.00 -0.66 -10.15
N LEU A 76 -4.93 -1.27 -9.64
CA LEU A 76 -4.15 -2.21 -10.44
C LEU A 76 -4.94 -3.45 -10.76
N VAL A 77 -5.64 -3.99 -9.78
CA VAL A 77 -6.44 -5.19 -9.96
C VAL A 77 -7.57 -4.92 -10.94
N PHE A 78 -8.17 -3.74 -10.84
CA PHE A 78 -9.28 -3.39 -11.69
C PHE A 78 -8.90 -3.41 -13.17
N ARG A 79 -7.65 -3.09 -13.47
CA ARG A 79 -7.18 -3.13 -14.85
C ARG A 79 -7.12 -4.54 -15.40
N GLU A 80 -6.89 -5.52 -14.51
CA GLU A 80 -6.78 -6.90 -14.94
C GLU A 80 -8.13 -7.56 -15.11
N LEU A 81 -9.15 -7.04 -14.49
CA LEU A 81 -10.48 -7.63 -14.57
C LEU A 81 -11.19 -7.06 -15.77
N PRO A 82 -11.88 -7.91 -16.55
CA PRO A 82 -12.62 -7.39 -17.70
C PRO A 82 -13.75 -6.52 -17.20
N SER A 83 -13.90 -5.37 -17.84
CA SER A 83 -15.01 -4.52 -17.50
C SER A 83 -16.29 -5.09 -18.15
N PRO A 84 -17.46 -4.74 -17.62
CA PRO A 84 -18.70 -5.19 -18.22
C PRO A 84 -18.83 -4.83 -19.69
N HIS A 85 -18.24 -3.71 -20.06
CA HIS A 85 -18.30 -3.28 -21.46
C HIS A 85 -17.47 -4.18 -22.36
N GLN A 86 -16.38 -4.72 -21.82
CA GLN A 86 -15.51 -5.55 -22.63
C GLN A 86 -16.03 -6.94 -22.77
N ILE A 87 -16.90 -7.34 -21.91
CA ILE A 87 -17.43 -8.68 -21.92
C ILE A 87 -18.36 -8.88 -23.09
N GLN A 88 -18.95 -7.83 -23.53
CA GLN A 88 -19.85 -7.96 -24.67
C GLN A 88 -19.09 -8.22 -25.96
#